data_c1ff617ca325ac8b84c62e5f423fb7ee
#
_entry.id   c1ff617ca325ac8b84c62e5f423fb7ee
#
_cell.length_a   1.000
_cell.length_b   1.000
_cell.length_c   1.000
_cell.angle_alpha   90.00
_cell.angle_beta   90.00
_cell.angle_gamma   90.00
#
_symmetry.space_group_name_H-M   'P 1'
#
loop_
_entity.id
_entity.type
_entity.pdbx_description
1 polymer ?
#
loop_
_entity_poly.entity_id
_entity_poly.type
_entity_poly.pdbx_seq_one_letter_code
_entity_poly.pdbx_strand_id
1 'polypeptide(L)'
;MAARMNHVKGQVLMPTRVGMYNPAFEHDSCGVAMVVDMHGRRSRAIVDKAITALLNLEHRGAAGAEPHSGDGAGIMLQVPDTFLRAVVDFELPAEGAYATGMAFLPQSARDAAAACEAVEKIVQAEGLDVLGWRNVPTDDSSLGALARDAMPTFRQLFVGGASGIELERRAYLIRKRAEHELGTKGPGQDGPGRETVYFPSLSGKTFVYKGMLTTPQLKAFYLDLQDERMESALGIVHSRFSTNTFPSWPLAHPFRRVAHNGEINTVNGNENWMRAREALIETDVFGSFGDIDKISPVCTPGASDTARFDEVLELLHLGGRSLAHSVLMMIPEAWERHESMDPARRAFYAYHS
;
A
#
# COMPACT_ATOMS: atom_id res chain seq x y z
N MET A 1 -9.52 22.91 -22.64
CA MET A 1 -8.34 23.51 -23.32
C MET A 1 -7.13 23.23 -22.46
N ALA A 2 -6.34 22.23 -22.83
CA ALA A 2 -5.18 21.81 -22.02
C ALA A 2 -4.09 22.87 -22.07
N ALA A 3 -3.65 23.36 -20.92
CA ALA A 3 -2.52 24.26 -20.82
C ALA A 3 -1.25 23.52 -21.29
N ARG A 4 -0.61 24.02 -22.35
CA ARG A 4 0.68 23.50 -22.79
C ARG A 4 1.76 23.86 -21.78
N MET A 5 2.34 22.86 -21.13
CA MET A 5 3.56 23.04 -20.36
C MET A 5 4.72 23.28 -21.33
N ASN A 6 5.27 24.49 -21.32
CA ASN A 6 6.48 24.81 -22.06
C ASN A 6 7.70 24.53 -21.18
N HIS A 7 8.50 23.53 -21.56
CA HIS A 7 9.80 23.29 -20.93
C HIS A 7 10.90 24.11 -21.64
N VAL A 8 11.56 24.97 -20.90
CA VAL A 8 12.81 25.59 -21.30
C VAL A 8 13.85 25.33 -20.21
N LYS A 9 14.86 24.51 -20.53
CA LYS A 9 16.09 24.26 -19.74
C LYS A 9 15.87 24.10 -18.23
N GLY A 10 15.11 23.07 -17.83
CA GLY A 10 15.06 22.64 -16.42
C GLY A 10 14.27 23.51 -15.44
N GLN A 11 13.64 24.60 -15.91
CA GLN A 11 12.69 25.36 -15.12
C GLN A 11 11.25 24.96 -15.51
N VAL A 12 10.49 24.51 -14.53
CA VAL A 12 9.04 24.38 -14.67
C VAL A 12 8.47 25.80 -14.71
N LEU A 13 8.06 26.25 -15.89
CA LEU A 13 7.35 27.52 -16.01
C LEU A 13 5.94 27.33 -15.47
N MET A 14 5.60 28.08 -14.44
CA MET A 14 4.22 28.12 -13.92
C MET A 14 3.27 28.54 -15.05
N PRO A 15 2.07 27.92 -15.11
CA PRO A 15 1.08 28.29 -16.12
C PRO A 15 0.79 29.79 -16.05
N THR A 16 0.55 30.42 -17.22
CA THR A 16 0.18 31.84 -17.25
C THR A 16 -1.27 32.04 -16.82
N ARG A 17 -1.53 33.16 -16.19
CA ARG A 17 -2.91 33.55 -15.82
C ARG A 17 -3.79 33.61 -17.08
N VAL A 18 -4.92 32.89 -17.06
CA VAL A 18 -5.89 32.85 -18.16
C VAL A 18 -7.32 32.98 -17.62
N GLY A 19 -8.02 34.04 -17.99
CA GLY A 19 -9.37 34.27 -17.51
C GLY A 19 -9.44 34.39 -15.99
N MET A 20 -10.28 33.57 -15.35
CA MET A 20 -10.41 33.50 -13.89
C MET A 20 -9.31 32.64 -13.21
N TYR A 21 -8.54 31.86 -13.98
CA TYR A 21 -7.44 31.08 -13.45
C TYR A 21 -6.24 31.98 -13.12
N ASN A 22 -5.82 31.90 -11.85
CA ASN A 22 -4.60 32.56 -11.39
C ASN A 22 -3.69 31.51 -10.74
N PRO A 23 -2.52 31.23 -11.30
CA PRO A 23 -1.61 30.20 -10.78
C PRO A 23 -1.11 30.51 -9.35
N ALA A 24 -1.18 31.76 -8.91
CA ALA A 24 -0.85 32.12 -7.52
C ALA A 24 -1.84 31.55 -6.49
N PHE A 25 -3.02 31.11 -6.94
CA PHE A 25 -4.03 30.47 -6.09
C PHE A 25 -4.05 28.96 -6.26
N GLU A 26 -3.15 28.40 -7.04
CA GLU A 26 -3.03 26.96 -7.16
C GLU A 26 -2.31 26.41 -5.94
N HIS A 27 -3.02 25.61 -5.18
CA HIS A 27 -2.52 24.95 -3.99
C HIS A 27 -2.83 23.47 -4.07
N ASP A 28 -1.86 22.64 -3.70
CA ASP A 28 -2.09 21.22 -3.55
C ASP A 28 -3.19 20.96 -2.53
N SER A 29 -4.19 20.18 -2.93
CA SER A 29 -5.32 19.80 -2.09
C SER A 29 -5.25 18.36 -1.59
N CYS A 30 -4.15 17.67 -1.87
CA CYS A 30 -3.93 16.25 -1.58
C CYS A 30 -2.98 16.08 -0.40
N GLY A 31 -3.19 15.04 0.43
CA GLY A 31 -2.26 14.62 1.49
C GLY A 31 -1.25 13.57 1.02
N VAL A 32 -0.98 13.47 -0.28
CA VAL A 32 -0.03 12.54 -0.87
C VAL A 32 1.11 13.29 -1.56
N ALA A 33 2.32 12.75 -1.42
CA ALA A 33 3.48 13.20 -2.19
C ALA A 33 4.30 12.00 -2.66
N MET A 34 5.00 12.19 -3.78
CA MET A 34 5.93 11.21 -4.34
C MET A 34 7.28 11.88 -4.63
N VAL A 35 8.34 11.23 -4.20
CA VAL A 35 9.73 11.62 -4.51
C VAL A 35 10.39 10.45 -5.22
N VAL A 36 11.00 10.69 -6.38
CA VAL A 36 11.61 9.65 -7.19
C VAL A 36 12.91 10.11 -7.83
N ASP A 37 13.93 9.26 -7.87
CA ASP A 37 15.08 9.43 -8.75
C ASP A 37 14.75 8.83 -10.13
N MET A 38 14.71 9.67 -11.17
CA MET A 38 14.31 9.27 -12.53
C MET A 38 15.26 8.24 -13.17
N HIS A 39 16.45 8.06 -12.60
CA HIS A 39 17.44 7.07 -13.07
C HIS A 39 17.42 5.78 -12.21
N GLY A 40 16.51 5.69 -11.25
CA GLY A 40 16.38 4.53 -10.38
C GLY A 40 17.52 4.35 -9.35
N ARG A 41 18.32 5.38 -9.09
CA ARG A 41 19.42 5.32 -8.14
C ARG A 41 18.90 5.43 -6.72
N ARG A 42 19.14 4.41 -5.93
CA ARG A 42 18.76 4.40 -4.52
C ARG A 42 19.65 5.34 -3.71
N SER A 43 19.08 6.03 -2.76
CA SER A 43 19.81 6.85 -1.82
C SER A 43 18.98 7.15 -0.56
N ARG A 44 19.66 7.41 0.55
CA ARG A 44 19.08 7.95 1.76
C ARG A 44 18.38 9.29 1.50
N ALA A 45 18.95 10.12 0.65
CA ALA A 45 18.41 11.44 0.32
C ALA A 45 16.98 11.40 -0.25
N ILE A 46 16.60 10.36 -0.98
CA ILE A 46 15.20 10.16 -1.44
C ILE A 46 14.27 9.89 -0.27
N VAL A 47 14.69 9.05 0.68
CA VAL A 47 13.90 8.75 1.89
C VAL A 47 13.71 10.01 2.73
N ASP A 48 14.79 10.78 2.98
CA ASP A 48 14.70 12.02 3.76
C ASP A 48 13.82 13.07 3.09
N LYS A 49 13.90 13.22 1.75
CA LYS A 49 13.01 14.10 0.99
C LYS A 49 11.55 13.67 1.06
N ALA A 50 11.28 12.37 1.00
CA ALA A 50 9.93 11.84 1.14
C ALA A 50 9.36 12.12 2.54
N ILE A 51 10.15 11.91 3.59
CA ILE A 51 9.77 12.24 4.97
C ILE A 51 9.56 13.77 5.12
N THR A 52 10.43 14.59 4.52
CA THR A 52 10.25 16.05 4.52
C THR A 52 8.95 16.46 3.81
N ALA A 53 8.65 15.83 2.67
CA ALA A 53 7.39 16.06 1.96
C ALA A 53 6.18 15.68 2.83
N LEU A 54 6.26 14.57 3.57
CA LEU A 54 5.22 14.17 4.51
C LEU A 54 5.00 15.22 5.61
N LEU A 55 6.08 15.72 6.22
CA LEU A 55 6.01 16.78 7.24
C LEU A 55 5.39 18.06 6.69
N ASN A 56 5.69 18.43 5.45
CA ASN A 56 5.09 19.59 4.80
C ASN A 56 3.59 19.42 4.51
N LEU A 57 3.09 18.17 4.52
CA LEU A 57 1.68 17.83 4.37
C LEU A 57 0.93 17.75 5.72
N GLU A 58 1.54 18.12 6.84
CA GLU A 58 0.91 18.03 8.17
C GLU A 58 -0.44 18.75 8.21
N HIS A 59 -0.55 19.92 7.57
CA HIS A 59 -1.80 20.70 7.46
C HIS A 59 -2.92 19.95 6.69
N ARG A 60 -2.61 18.83 6.04
CA ARG A 60 -3.56 17.94 5.35
C ARG A 60 -3.92 16.70 6.18
N GLY A 61 -3.14 16.43 7.21
CA GLY A 61 -3.45 15.40 8.20
C GLY A 61 -4.62 15.80 9.07
N ALA A 62 -5.24 14.84 9.71
CA ALA A 62 -6.20 15.06 10.76
C ALA A 62 -5.75 14.30 12.01
N ALA A 63 -6.02 14.89 13.16
CA ALA A 63 -6.00 14.21 14.44
C ALA A 63 -7.45 14.01 14.88
N GLY A 64 -7.75 12.88 15.51
CA GLY A 64 -9.06 12.62 16.06
C GLY A 64 -9.38 13.49 17.27
N ALA A 65 -10.24 13.01 18.15
CA ALA A 65 -10.57 13.70 19.40
C ALA A 65 -9.35 13.89 20.32
N GLU A 66 -8.27 13.15 20.10
CA GLU A 66 -7.02 13.18 20.83
C GLU A 66 -5.88 13.69 19.93
N PRO A 67 -5.17 14.77 20.31
CA PRO A 67 -4.17 15.41 19.46
C PRO A 67 -2.99 14.51 19.03
N HIS A 68 -2.67 13.50 19.83
CA HIS A 68 -1.55 12.57 19.61
C HIS A 68 -1.96 11.23 19.00
N SER A 69 -3.23 11.09 18.62
CA SER A 69 -3.74 9.96 17.84
C SER A 69 -4.08 10.46 16.44
N GLY A 70 -3.19 10.19 15.48
CA GLY A 70 -3.36 10.60 14.09
C GLY A 70 -4.37 9.74 13.36
N ASP A 71 -5.03 10.33 12.36
CA ASP A 71 -5.94 9.59 11.46
C ASP A 71 -5.18 8.63 10.53
N GLY A 72 -3.90 8.86 10.32
CA GLY A 72 -3.02 7.98 9.56
C GLY A 72 -1.90 8.71 8.84
N ALA A 73 -0.71 8.13 8.92
CA ALA A 73 0.45 8.51 8.12
C ALA A 73 1.23 7.27 7.69
N GLY A 74 1.92 7.37 6.57
CA GLY A 74 2.75 6.28 6.10
C GLY A 74 3.66 6.66 4.94
N ILE A 75 4.59 5.73 4.67
CA ILE A 75 5.55 5.80 3.58
C ILE A 75 5.69 4.43 2.93
N MET A 76 5.69 4.40 1.61
CA MET A 76 6.07 3.26 0.79
C MET A 76 7.44 3.54 0.16
N LEU A 77 8.33 2.56 0.29
CA LEU A 77 9.70 2.57 -0.24
C LEU A 77 9.92 1.31 -1.09
N GLN A 78 10.98 1.27 -1.86
CA GLN A 78 11.50 0.00 -2.35
C GLN A 78 12.03 -0.82 -1.18
N VAL A 79 12.06 -2.15 -1.31
CA VAL A 79 12.70 -3.03 -0.31
C VAL A 79 14.14 -2.57 -0.09
N PRO A 80 14.50 -2.13 1.13
CA PRO A 80 15.82 -1.52 1.39
C PRO A 80 16.86 -2.62 1.70
N ASP A 81 17.33 -3.34 0.66
CA ASP A 81 18.16 -4.54 0.79
C ASP A 81 19.42 -4.32 1.64
N THR A 82 20.15 -3.22 1.41
CA THR A 82 21.35 -2.87 2.20
C THR A 82 21.07 -2.76 3.70
N PHE A 83 19.97 -2.10 4.05
CA PHE A 83 19.53 -1.98 5.44
C PHE A 83 19.14 -3.34 6.01
N LEU A 84 18.33 -4.11 5.29
CA LEU A 84 17.80 -5.37 5.79
C LEU A 84 18.91 -6.38 6.07
N ARG A 85 19.89 -6.52 5.16
CA ARG A 85 21.05 -7.39 5.38
C ARG A 85 21.88 -7.03 6.62
N ALA A 86 21.82 -5.79 7.02
CA ALA A 86 22.59 -5.31 8.18
C ALA A 86 21.85 -5.46 9.52
N VAL A 87 20.55 -5.75 9.51
CA VAL A 87 19.72 -5.79 10.73
C VAL A 87 19.06 -7.13 11.00
N VAL A 88 19.14 -8.08 10.08
CA VAL A 88 18.70 -9.46 10.31
C VAL A 88 19.89 -10.33 10.75
N ASP A 89 19.62 -11.38 11.48
CA ASP A 89 20.60 -12.35 12.00
C ASP A 89 20.62 -13.67 11.21
N PHE A 90 19.93 -13.69 10.07
CA PHE A 90 19.88 -14.81 9.14
C PHE A 90 20.29 -14.37 7.72
N GLU A 91 20.68 -15.34 6.88
CA GLU A 91 21.14 -15.08 5.53
C GLU A 91 19.96 -14.75 4.59
N LEU A 92 20.10 -13.66 3.81
CA LEU A 92 19.15 -13.29 2.77
C LEU A 92 19.67 -13.70 1.39
N PRO A 93 18.81 -14.27 0.53
CA PRO A 93 19.13 -14.49 -0.89
C PRO A 93 19.50 -13.19 -1.61
N ALA A 94 19.86 -13.28 -2.89
CA ALA A 94 20.09 -12.10 -3.71
C ALA A 94 18.88 -11.16 -3.71
N GLU A 95 19.12 -9.87 -3.87
CA GLU A 95 18.05 -8.88 -4.02
C GLU A 95 17.07 -9.30 -5.11
N GLY A 96 15.75 -9.21 -4.82
CA GLY A 96 14.68 -9.67 -5.72
C GLY A 96 14.42 -11.19 -5.71
N ALA A 97 15.19 -11.96 -4.94
CA ALA A 97 14.96 -13.40 -4.72
C ALA A 97 14.41 -13.69 -3.30
N TYR A 98 14.00 -12.67 -2.59
CA TYR A 98 13.21 -12.77 -1.35
C TYR A 98 12.13 -11.68 -1.32
N ALA A 99 11.03 -11.98 -0.64
CA ALA A 99 10.01 -10.99 -0.31
C ALA A 99 10.00 -10.75 1.19
N THR A 100 9.63 -9.53 1.57
CA THR A 100 9.50 -9.14 2.97
C THR A 100 8.27 -8.28 3.17
N GLY A 101 7.72 -8.33 4.38
CA GLY A 101 6.56 -7.53 4.75
C GLY A 101 6.43 -7.39 6.25
N MET A 102 5.96 -6.22 6.68
CA MET A 102 5.59 -6.01 8.06
C MET A 102 4.25 -6.70 8.34
N ALA A 103 4.18 -7.55 9.34
CA ALA A 103 2.95 -8.12 9.86
C ALA A 103 2.44 -7.29 11.03
N PHE A 104 1.19 -6.88 10.97
CA PHE A 104 0.42 -6.40 12.10
C PHE A 104 -0.24 -7.62 12.74
N LEU A 105 0.15 -7.93 13.96
CA LEU A 105 -0.21 -9.14 14.68
C LEU A 105 -1.02 -8.79 15.93
N PRO A 106 -1.73 -9.77 16.54
CA PRO A 106 -2.38 -9.59 17.83
C PRO A 106 -1.45 -8.96 18.88
N GLN A 107 -2.04 -8.20 19.81
CA GLN A 107 -1.27 -7.51 20.86
C GLN A 107 -0.64 -8.46 21.88
N SER A 108 -1.33 -9.58 22.17
CA SER A 108 -0.81 -10.60 23.08
C SER A 108 0.40 -11.30 22.47
N ALA A 109 1.50 -11.37 23.19
CA ALA A 109 2.71 -12.06 22.75
C ALA A 109 2.47 -13.54 22.39
N ARG A 110 1.56 -14.21 23.14
CA ARG A 110 1.15 -15.59 22.87
C ARG A 110 0.43 -15.70 21.53
N ASP A 111 -0.57 -14.84 21.29
CA ASP A 111 -1.39 -14.90 20.08
C ASP A 111 -0.60 -14.40 18.86
N ALA A 112 0.31 -13.44 19.03
CA ALA A 112 1.26 -13.03 18.01
C ALA A 112 2.20 -14.18 17.60
N ALA A 113 2.71 -14.95 18.55
CA ALA A 113 3.53 -16.13 18.26
C ALA A 113 2.75 -17.19 17.50
N ALA A 114 1.53 -17.51 17.96
CA ALA A 114 0.65 -18.46 17.29
C ALA A 114 0.29 -18.00 15.86
N ALA A 115 0.07 -16.70 15.66
CA ALA A 115 -0.16 -16.13 14.34
C ALA A 115 1.06 -16.27 13.42
N CYS A 116 2.28 -16.03 13.92
CA CYS A 116 3.51 -16.28 13.15
C CYS A 116 3.61 -17.75 12.71
N GLU A 117 3.42 -18.71 13.61
CA GLU A 117 3.44 -20.13 13.27
C GLU A 117 2.38 -20.51 12.22
N ALA A 118 1.19 -19.91 12.29
CA ALA A 118 0.14 -20.13 11.31
C ALA A 118 0.52 -19.53 9.94
N VAL A 119 1.10 -18.33 9.91
CA VAL A 119 1.63 -17.72 8.68
C VAL A 119 2.74 -18.57 8.07
N GLU A 120 3.65 -19.12 8.86
CA GLU A 120 4.72 -20.01 8.37
C GLU A 120 4.15 -21.24 7.65
N LYS A 121 3.09 -21.83 8.19
CA LYS A 121 2.39 -22.95 7.54
C LYS A 121 1.79 -22.56 6.19
N ILE A 122 1.21 -21.34 6.11
CA ILE A 122 0.69 -20.80 4.85
C ILE A 122 1.83 -20.58 3.85
N VAL A 123 2.98 -20.02 4.27
CA VAL A 123 4.17 -19.84 3.43
C VAL A 123 4.62 -21.16 2.83
N GLN A 124 4.77 -22.20 3.66
CA GLN A 124 5.16 -23.52 3.24
C GLN A 124 4.13 -24.18 2.29
N ALA A 125 2.84 -24.01 2.57
CA ALA A 125 1.75 -24.52 1.73
C ALA A 125 1.72 -23.85 0.34
N GLU A 126 2.17 -22.59 0.24
CA GLU A 126 2.31 -21.87 -1.04
C GLU A 126 3.69 -22.10 -1.70
N GLY A 127 4.51 -23.01 -1.18
CA GLY A 127 5.78 -23.46 -1.80
C GLY A 127 6.90 -22.44 -1.68
N LEU A 128 6.88 -21.56 -0.67
CA LEU A 128 8.00 -20.70 -0.31
C LEU A 128 8.65 -21.15 1.00
N ASP A 129 9.89 -20.73 1.19
CA ASP A 129 10.66 -20.94 2.41
C ASP A 129 10.51 -19.75 3.35
N VAL A 130 10.32 -20.00 4.64
CA VAL A 130 10.45 -18.97 5.68
C VAL A 130 11.94 -18.77 5.97
N LEU A 131 12.47 -17.61 5.64
CA LEU A 131 13.86 -17.24 5.92
C LEU A 131 14.04 -16.80 7.38
N GLY A 132 13.03 -16.13 7.93
CA GLY A 132 13.02 -15.71 9.31
C GLY A 132 12.03 -14.59 9.61
N TRP A 133 11.99 -14.22 10.90
CA TRP A 133 11.21 -13.11 11.44
C TRP A 133 12.13 -12.14 12.18
N ARG A 134 11.87 -10.87 11.99
CA ARG A 134 12.52 -9.78 12.70
C ARG A 134 11.49 -9.00 13.53
N ASN A 135 11.83 -8.64 14.76
CA ASN A 135 11.07 -7.64 15.50
C ASN A 135 11.33 -6.26 14.92
N VAL A 136 10.28 -5.52 14.59
CA VAL A 136 10.42 -4.14 14.10
C VAL A 136 10.57 -3.21 15.31
N PRO A 137 11.69 -2.47 15.43
CA PRO A 137 11.88 -1.56 16.56
C PRO A 137 10.96 -0.34 16.41
N THR A 138 10.17 -0.07 17.44
CA THR A 138 9.24 1.05 17.51
C THR A 138 9.38 1.83 18.82
N ASP A 139 9.08 3.13 18.77
CA ASP A 139 8.97 4.00 19.95
C ASP A 139 7.53 4.56 20.01
N ASP A 140 6.75 4.07 20.95
CA ASP A 140 5.35 4.46 21.16
C ASP A 140 5.17 5.64 22.14
N SER A 141 6.26 6.23 22.61
CA SER A 141 6.26 7.29 23.64
C SER A 141 5.45 8.53 23.23
N SER A 142 5.38 8.81 21.92
CA SER A 142 4.65 9.95 21.35
C SER A 142 3.21 9.67 20.98
N LEU A 143 2.73 8.41 21.14
CA LEU A 143 1.38 8.04 20.75
C LEU A 143 0.35 8.46 21.79
N GLY A 144 -0.83 8.89 21.31
CA GLY A 144 -2.01 9.05 22.12
C GLY A 144 -2.61 7.69 22.58
N ALA A 145 -3.49 7.74 23.57
CA ALA A 145 -4.08 6.52 24.15
C ALA A 145 -4.85 5.71 23.10
N LEU A 146 -5.65 6.34 22.26
CA LEU A 146 -6.44 5.64 21.23
C LEU A 146 -5.55 4.88 20.23
N ALA A 147 -4.48 5.50 19.75
CA ALA A 147 -3.55 4.86 18.83
C ALA A 147 -2.78 3.72 19.49
N ARG A 148 -2.38 3.90 20.77
CA ARG A 148 -1.66 2.89 21.56
C ARG A 148 -2.55 1.70 21.91
N ASP A 149 -3.79 1.93 22.31
CA ASP A 149 -4.73 0.86 22.69
C ASP A 149 -5.09 -0.04 21.48
N ALA A 150 -5.05 0.53 20.28
CA ALA A 150 -5.29 -0.21 19.03
C ALA A 150 -4.00 -0.70 18.35
N MET A 151 -2.82 -0.43 18.91
CA MET A 151 -1.53 -0.72 18.29
C MET A 151 -1.29 -2.25 18.18
N PRO A 152 -1.02 -2.78 16.98
CA PRO A 152 -0.67 -4.19 16.83
C PRO A 152 0.76 -4.47 17.30
N THR A 153 1.09 -5.75 17.43
CA THR A 153 2.48 -6.18 17.52
C THR A 153 3.09 -6.20 16.11
N PHE A 154 4.29 -5.62 15.95
CA PHE A 154 4.95 -5.51 14.65
C PHE A 154 6.09 -6.53 14.53
N ARG A 155 5.95 -7.44 13.56
CA ARG A 155 7.04 -8.33 13.16
C ARG A 155 7.21 -8.27 11.65
N GLN A 156 8.42 -8.46 11.19
CA GLN A 156 8.75 -8.48 9.77
C GLN A 156 9.06 -9.90 9.33
N LEU A 157 8.30 -10.40 8.35
CA LEU A 157 8.47 -11.70 7.72
C LEU A 157 9.42 -11.58 6.53
N PHE A 158 10.25 -12.61 6.36
CA PHE A 158 11.09 -12.80 5.18
C PHE A 158 10.84 -14.19 4.60
N VAL A 159 10.57 -14.24 3.29
CA VAL A 159 10.30 -15.48 2.55
C VAL A 159 11.16 -15.55 1.30
N GLY A 160 11.57 -16.75 0.92
CA GLY A 160 12.39 -17.05 -0.26
C GLY A 160 11.90 -18.26 -1.01
N GLY A 161 12.70 -18.76 -1.96
CA GLY A 161 12.38 -19.95 -2.75
C GLY A 161 11.85 -19.67 -4.15
N ALA A 162 11.60 -18.39 -4.48
CA ALA A 162 11.20 -17.93 -5.81
C ALA A 162 11.80 -16.56 -6.12
N SER A 163 11.62 -16.05 -7.33
CA SER A 163 12.09 -14.73 -7.75
C SER A 163 11.13 -14.08 -8.76
N GLY A 164 11.30 -12.76 -8.98
CA GLY A 164 10.55 -12.03 -9.99
C GLY A 164 9.03 -12.07 -9.78
N ILE A 165 8.27 -12.29 -10.87
CA ILE A 165 6.80 -12.27 -10.82
C ILE A 165 6.22 -13.46 -10.06
N GLU A 166 6.89 -14.59 -10.05
CA GLU A 166 6.44 -15.77 -9.31
C GLU A 166 6.50 -15.51 -7.81
N LEU A 167 7.58 -14.92 -7.30
CA LEU A 167 7.70 -14.52 -5.91
C LEU A 167 6.58 -13.53 -5.51
N GLU A 168 6.29 -12.53 -6.36
CA GLU A 168 5.22 -11.57 -6.10
C GLU A 168 3.85 -12.24 -6.02
N ARG A 169 3.56 -13.18 -6.91
CA ARG A 169 2.30 -13.94 -6.93
C ARG A 169 2.14 -14.84 -5.71
N ARG A 170 3.21 -15.55 -5.32
CA ARG A 170 3.21 -16.38 -4.10
C ARG A 170 3.05 -15.51 -2.84
N ALA A 171 3.80 -14.40 -2.74
CA ALA A 171 3.67 -13.46 -1.65
C ALA A 171 2.26 -12.86 -1.54
N TYR A 172 1.61 -12.58 -2.68
CA TYR A 172 0.22 -12.14 -2.72
C TYR A 172 -0.74 -13.20 -2.17
N LEU A 173 -0.62 -14.47 -2.60
CA LEU A 173 -1.43 -15.57 -2.07
C LEU A 173 -1.23 -15.73 -0.56
N ILE A 174 0.01 -15.76 -0.10
CA ILE A 174 0.35 -15.88 1.33
C ILE A 174 -0.30 -14.77 2.12
N ARG A 175 -0.18 -13.52 1.66
CA ARG A 175 -0.77 -12.37 2.34
C ARG A 175 -2.28 -12.46 2.41
N LYS A 176 -2.97 -12.70 1.29
CA LYS A 176 -4.44 -12.81 1.25
C LYS A 176 -4.94 -13.95 2.11
N ARG A 177 -4.29 -15.12 2.04
CA ARG A 177 -4.61 -16.26 2.88
C ARG A 177 -4.43 -15.94 4.37
N ALA A 178 -3.30 -15.33 4.75
CA ALA A 178 -3.06 -14.94 6.14
C ALA A 178 -4.13 -13.97 6.65
N GLU A 179 -4.49 -12.98 5.85
CA GLU A 179 -5.54 -12.01 6.20
C GLU A 179 -6.93 -12.66 6.30
N HIS A 180 -7.26 -13.65 5.46
CA HIS A 180 -8.56 -14.32 5.44
C HIS A 180 -8.66 -15.46 6.48
N GLU A 181 -7.66 -16.30 6.56
CA GLU A 181 -7.69 -17.50 7.40
C GLU A 181 -7.42 -17.18 8.89
N LEU A 182 -6.62 -16.12 9.16
CA LEU A 182 -6.21 -15.72 10.51
C LEU A 182 -6.88 -14.43 10.97
N GLY A 183 -7.57 -13.73 10.09
CA GLY A 183 -8.39 -12.58 10.40
C GLY A 183 -9.79 -13.02 10.78
N THR A 184 -10.16 -12.99 12.05
CA THR A 184 -11.48 -13.45 12.49
C THR A 184 -12.63 -12.55 12.11
N LYS A 185 -12.37 -11.27 11.78
CA LYS A 185 -13.38 -10.32 11.28
C LYS A 185 -12.72 -9.16 10.54
N GLY A 186 -13.42 -8.63 9.53
CA GLY A 186 -12.94 -7.50 8.75
C GLY A 186 -12.68 -6.25 9.62
N PRO A 187 -11.77 -5.35 9.21
CA PRO A 187 -11.50 -4.11 9.93
C PRO A 187 -12.80 -3.34 10.14
N GLY A 188 -13.19 -3.12 11.38
CA GLY A 188 -14.36 -2.30 11.75
C GLY A 188 -15.59 -3.04 12.28
N GLN A 189 -15.60 -4.36 12.39
CA GLN A 189 -16.81 -5.09 12.86
C GLN A 189 -16.90 -5.34 14.39
N ASP A 190 -15.78 -5.32 15.16
CA ASP A 190 -15.83 -5.51 16.63
C ASP A 190 -14.75 -4.73 17.40
N GLY A 191 -14.50 -3.51 17.05
CA GLY A 191 -13.52 -2.68 17.74
C GLY A 191 -12.07 -2.91 17.27
N PRO A 192 -11.14 -2.08 17.71
CA PRO A 192 -9.81 -2.02 17.11
C PRO A 192 -9.00 -3.30 17.35
N GLY A 193 -8.78 -4.04 16.30
CA GLY A 193 -7.60 -4.80 15.96
C GLY A 193 -7.11 -5.92 16.88
N ARG A 194 -7.92 -6.51 17.74
CA ARG A 194 -7.39 -7.44 18.74
C ARG A 194 -7.00 -8.85 18.24
N GLU A 195 -7.46 -9.28 17.09
CA GLU A 195 -7.27 -10.70 16.67
C GLU A 195 -7.02 -10.88 15.15
N THR A 196 -6.53 -9.88 14.45
CA THR A 196 -6.34 -9.95 13.01
C THR A 196 -4.86 -9.94 12.63
N VAL A 197 -4.51 -10.76 11.63
CA VAL A 197 -3.24 -10.65 10.92
C VAL A 197 -3.45 -9.76 9.70
N TYR A 198 -2.60 -8.77 9.51
CA TYR A 198 -2.62 -7.89 8.35
C TYR A 198 -1.21 -7.57 7.87
N PHE A 199 -1.01 -7.56 6.56
CA PHE A 199 0.25 -7.15 5.95
C PHE A 199 0.06 -5.88 5.11
N PRO A 200 0.59 -4.72 5.53
CA PRO A 200 0.63 -3.53 4.67
C PRO A 200 1.21 -3.81 3.27
N SER A 201 2.24 -4.66 3.21
CA SER A 201 2.82 -5.21 1.99
C SER A 201 3.52 -6.52 2.32
N LEU A 202 3.61 -7.43 1.34
CA LEU A 202 4.53 -8.57 1.32
C LEU A 202 5.02 -8.69 -0.11
N SER A 203 6.25 -8.28 -0.37
CA SER A 203 6.77 -8.11 -1.74
C SER A 203 8.30 -8.14 -1.75
N GLY A 204 8.88 -8.56 -2.86
CA GLY A 204 10.31 -8.40 -3.15
C GLY A 204 10.67 -7.02 -3.72
N LYS A 205 9.69 -6.13 -3.93
CA LYS A 205 9.89 -4.83 -4.58
C LYS A 205 9.65 -3.64 -3.66
N THR A 206 8.56 -3.66 -2.88
CA THR A 206 8.10 -2.52 -2.07
C THR A 206 7.86 -2.91 -0.63
N PHE A 207 8.08 -1.96 0.26
CA PHE A 207 7.86 -2.08 1.69
C PHE A 207 7.11 -0.86 2.23
N VAL A 208 6.13 -1.08 3.11
CA VAL A 208 5.25 -0.02 3.62
C VAL A 208 5.38 0.09 5.13
N TYR A 209 5.70 1.30 5.62
CA TYR A 209 5.54 1.72 7.01
C TYR A 209 4.32 2.62 7.11
N LYS A 210 3.37 2.27 7.96
CA LYS A 210 2.15 3.06 8.16
C LYS A 210 1.47 2.79 9.49
N GLY A 211 0.57 3.66 9.91
CA GLY A 211 -0.20 3.45 11.14
C GLY A 211 -1.09 4.61 11.51
N MET A 212 -1.77 4.51 12.65
CA MET A 212 -2.56 5.58 13.27
C MET A 212 -1.63 6.66 13.86
N LEU A 213 -0.89 7.31 12.97
CA LEU A 213 0.17 8.25 13.28
C LEU A 213 -0.17 9.63 12.70
N THR A 214 0.31 10.67 13.35
CA THR A 214 0.46 11.98 12.73
C THR A 214 1.73 12.00 11.88
N THR A 215 1.88 12.99 10.99
CA THR A 215 3.05 13.07 10.12
C THR A 215 4.39 13.11 10.86
N PRO A 216 4.55 13.88 11.97
CA PRO A 216 5.79 13.88 12.74
C PRO A 216 6.08 12.55 13.44
N GLN A 217 5.05 11.80 13.81
CA GLN A 217 5.21 10.55 14.53
C GLN A 217 5.79 9.43 13.66
N LEU A 218 5.59 9.42 12.33
CA LEU A 218 5.99 8.29 11.49
C LEU A 218 7.47 7.93 11.64
N LYS A 219 8.37 8.90 11.49
CA LYS A 219 9.83 8.68 11.63
C LYS A 219 10.24 8.45 13.08
N ALA A 220 9.57 9.07 14.04
CA ALA A 220 9.85 8.89 15.45
C ALA A 220 9.43 7.49 15.92
N PHE A 221 8.29 7.00 15.46
CA PHE A 221 7.75 5.71 15.83
C PHE A 221 8.51 4.54 15.22
N TYR A 222 8.75 4.54 13.89
CA TYR A 222 9.52 3.49 13.22
C TYR A 222 11.01 3.84 13.22
N LEU A 223 11.76 3.27 14.17
CA LEU A 223 13.20 3.58 14.33
C LEU A 223 14.03 3.19 13.10
N ASP A 224 13.58 2.21 12.32
CA ASP A 224 14.18 1.82 11.04
C ASP A 224 14.31 3.02 10.08
N LEU A 225 13.33 3.94 10.06
CA LEU A 225 13.35 5.12 9.20
C LEU A 225 14.43 6.14 9.58
N GLN A 226 15.11 5.95 10.70
CA GLN A 226 16.21 6.80 11.15
C GLN A 226 17.59 6.25 10.72
N ASP A 227 17.67 5.00 10.27
CA ASP A 227 18.92 4.36 9.86
C ASP A 227 19.44 4.93 8.53
N GLU A 228 20.71 5.32 8.48
CA GLU A 228 21.35 5.90 7.30
C GLU A 228 21.43 4.92 6.11
N ARG A 229 21.36 3.62 6.37
CA ARG A 229 21.36 2.55 5.34
C ARG A 229 19.99 2.34 4.70
N MET A 230 18.95 3.00 5.20
CA MET A 230 17.61 2.98 4.62
C MET A 230 17.61 3.78 3.32
N GLU A 231 17.74 3.10 2.18
CA GLU A 231 17.86 3.70 0.86
C GLU A 231 16.72 3.26 -0.06
N SER A 232 16.27 4.18 -0.91
CA SER A 232 15.26 3.93 -1.94
C SER A 232 15.45 4.89 -3.11
N ALA A 233 15.02 4.49 -4.31
CA ALA A 233 14.89 5.40 -5.45
C ALA A 233 13.49 6.02 -5.55
N LEU A 234 12.53 5.54 -4.75
CA LEU A 234 11.14 5.98 -4.72
C LEU A 234 10.66 6.09 -3.28
N GLY A 235 10.01 7.19 -2.93
CA GLY A 235 9.22 7.33 -1.70
C GLY A 235 7.84 7.89 -2.03
N ILE A 236 6.78 7.18 -1.65
CA ILE A 236 5.41 7.68 -1.69
C ILE A 236 4.94 7.83 -0.26
N VAL A 237 4.51 9.03 0.10
CA VAL A 237 4.03 9.36 1.45
C VAL A 237 2.59 9.81 1.42
N HIS A 238 1.90 9.54 2.50
CA HIS A 238 0.51 9.93 2.68
C HIS A 238 0.25 10.40 4.10
N SER A 239 -0.50 11.49 4.23
CA SER A 239 -0.86 12.15 5.47
C SER A 239 -2.37 12.32 5.56
N ARG A 240 -3.10 11.25 5.59
CA ARG A 240 -4.54 11.26 5.90
C ARG A 240 -5.11 9.86 5.80
N PHE A 241 -6.23 9.69 6.45
CA PHE A 241 -7.06 8.51 6.44
C PHE A 241 -8.22 8.65 5.42
N SER A 242 -8.78 7.54 4.96
CA SER A 242 -10.00 7.55 4.13
C SER A 242 -11.19 8.03 4.94
N THR A 243 -12.00 8.94 4.38
CA THR A 243 -13.10 9.62 5.09
C THR A 243 -14.29 8.73 5.45
N ASN A 244 -14.38 7.52 4.89
CA ASN A 244 -15.56 6.65 4.98
C ASN A 244 -15.46 5.52 6.02
N THR A 245 -14.38 5.46 6.78
CA THR A 245 -14.13 4.41 7.78
C THR A 245 -13.53 5.03 9.05
N PHE A 246 -13.67 4.34 10.19
CA PHE A 246 -12.98 4.74 11.41
C PHE A 246 -11.46 4.53 11.27
N PRO A 247 -10.63 5.41 11.83
CA PRO A 247 -9.19 5.25 11.84
C PRO A 247 -8.77 3.90 12.42
N SER A 248 -7.86 3.22 11.72
CA SER A 248 -7.26 1.97 12.18
C SER A 248 -5.88 1.79 11.58
N TRP A 249 -5.01 1.05 12.25
CA TRP A 249 -3.65 0.78 11.79
C TRP A 249 -3.60 0.18 10.38
N PRO A 250 -4.42 -0.82 10.01
CA PRO A 250 -4.43 -1.40 8.67
C PRO A 250 -4.88 -0.45 7.58
N LEU A 251 -5.81 0.45 7.87
CA LEU A 251 -6.43 1.32 6.87
C LEU A 251 -5.67 2.62 6.61
N ALA A 252 -4.62 2.92 7.39
CA ALA A 252 -3.74 4.04 7.08
C ALA A 252 -3.10 3.85 5.69
N HIS A 253 -2.82 4.96 5.01
CA HIS A 253 -2.18 4.98 3.69
C HIS A 253 -0.65 5.15 3.81
N PRO A 254 0.14 4.83 2.75
CA PRO A 254 -0.29 4.28 1.47
C PRO A 254 -0.65 2.80 1.53
N PHE A 255 -1.38 2.31 0.53
CA PHE A 255 -1.54 0.89 0.26
C PHE A 255 -0.41 0.38 -0.65
N ARG A 256 -0.50 -0.85 -1.17
CA ARG A 256 0.55 -1.53 -1.94
C ARG A 256 0.80 -0.92 -3.32
N ARG A 257 -0.25 -0.38 -3.94
CA ARG A 257 -0.25 0.17 -5.31
C ARG A 257 -0.83 1.58 -5.36
N VAL A 258 -1.60 1.99 -4.35
CA VAL A 258 -2.40 3.21 -4.36
C VAL A 258 -2.14 4.06 -3.13
N ALA A 259 -2.05 5.37 -3.35
CA ALA A 259 -2.16 6.40 -2.33
C ALA A 259 -3.18 7.42 -2.82
N HIS A 260 -4.25 7.65 -2.07
CA HIS A 260 -5.41 8.42 -2.53
C HIS A 260 -6.09 9.16 -1.39
N ASN A 261 -6.53 10.39 -1.63
CA ASN A 261 -7.15 11.26 -0.61
C ASN A 261 -8.64 11.50 -0.83
N GLY A 262 -9.19 11.03 -1.92
CA GLY A 262 -10.59 11.27 -2.26
C GLY A 262 -11.48 10.06 -1.95
N GLU A 263 -12.74 10.23 -2.24
CA GLU A 263 -13.74 9.16 -2.23
C GLU A 263 -13.87 8.54 -3.61
N ILE A 264 -14.08 7.23 -3.67
CA ILE A 264 -14.35 6.52 -4.92
C ILE A 264 -15.85 6.32 -5.02
N ASN A 265 -16.48 7.06 -5.94
CA ASN A 265 -17.91 6.93 -6.18
C ASN A 265 -18.27 5.54 -6.70
N THR A 266 -19.47 5.06 -6.36
CA THR A 266 -19.99 3.76 -6.82
C THR A 266 -19.20 2.54 -6.36
N VAL A 267 -18.35 2.64 -5.34
CA VAL A 267 -17.50 1.54 -4.85
C VAL A 267 -18.31 0.28 -4.53
N ASN A 268 -19.49 0.39 -3.92
CA ASN A 268 -20.33 -0.75 -3.58
C ASN A 268 -20.87 -1.48 -4.82
N GLY A 269 -21.21 -0.73 -5.87
CA GLY A 269 -21.61 -1.31 -7.16
C GLY A 269 -20.46 -2.07 -7.81
N ASN A 270 -19.28 -1.48 -7.83
CA ASN A 270 -18.08 -2.10 -8.38
C ASN A 270 -17.64 -3.33 -7.57
N GLU A 271 -17.76 -3.30 -6.24
CA GLU A 271 -17.51 -4.47 -5.39
C GLU A 271 -18.48 -5.62 -5.73
N ASN A 272 -19.77 -5.34 -5.90
CA ASN A 272 -20.76 -6.36 -6.28
C ASN A 272 -20.45 -6.95 -7.65
N TRP A 273 -20.02 -6.14 -8.62
CA TRP A 273 -19.54 -6.63 -9.91
C TRP A 273 -18.30 -7.49 -9.79
N MET A 274 -17.35 -7.10 -8.92
CA MET A 274 -16.15 -7.90 -8.67
C MET A 274 -16.52 -9.26 -8.07
N ARG A 275 -17.40 -9.31 -7.06
CA ARG A 275 -17.90 -10.56 -6.47
C ARG A 275 -18.58 -11.46 -7.50
N ALA A 276 -19.39 -10.89 -8.40
CA ALA A 276 -20.01 -11.64 -9.48
C ALA A 276 -18.98 -12.24 -10.45
N ARG A 277 -17.89 -11.51 -10.70
CA ARG A 277 -16.79 -11.97 -11.54
C ARG A 277 -15.90 -13.01 -10.86
N GLU A 278 -15.71 -12.96 -9.56
CA GLU A 278 -14.88 -13.92 -8.81
C GLU A 278 -15.27 -15.37 -9.11
N ALA A 279 -16.59 -15.65 -9.20
CA ALA A 279 -17.10 -16.97 -9.53
C ALA A 279 -16.79 -17.44 -10.96
N LEU A 280 -16.31 -16.54 -11.83
CA LEU A 280 -16.01 -16.80 -13.24
C LEU A 280 -14.50 -16.68 -13.56
N ILE A 281 -13.68 -16.32 -12.57
CA ILE A 281 -12.24 -16.19 -12.80
C ILE A 281 -11.63 -17.59 -12.83
N GLU A 282 -11.12 -17.96 -14.00
CA GLU A 282 -10.31 -19.19 -14.17
C GLU A 282 -8.92 -18.79 -14.63
N THR A 283 -7.89 -19.17 -13.88
CA THR A 283 -6.51 -18.85 -14.20
C THR A 283 -5.54 -19.79 -13.47
N ASP A 284 -4.44 -20.10 -14.10
CA ASP A 284 -3.31 -20.86 -13.55
C ASP A 284 -2.11 -19.95 -13.19
N VAL A 285 -2.23 -18.63 -13.39
CA VAL A 285 -1.11 -17.71 -13.16
C VAL A 285 -0.68 -17.61 -11.70
N PHE A 286 -1.53 -18.01 -10.77
CA PHE A 286 -1.23 -18.04 -9.34
C PHE A 286 -0.78 -19.42 -8.83
N GLY A 287 -0.70 -20.42 -9.72
CA GLY A 287 -0.32 -21.80 -9.41
C GLY A 287 -1.17 -22.78 -10.22
N SER A 288 -2.07 -23.50 -9.56
CA SER A 288 -3.02 -24.40 -10.22
C SER A 288 -4.36 -23.69 -10.50
N PHE A 289 -5.14 -24.20 -11.45
CA PHE A 289 -6.55 -23.84 -11.57
C PHE A 289 -7.27 -24.10 -10.23
N GLY A 290 -7.97 -23.10 -9.71
CA GLY A 290 -8.59 -23.13 -8.38
C GLY A 290 -7.77 -22.43 -7.27
N ASP A 291 -6.49 -22.15 -7.47
CA ASP A 291 -5.72 -21.37 -6.49
C ASP A 291 -6.24 -19.93 -6.38
N ILE A 292 -6.96 -19.45 -7.39
CA ILE A 292 -7.66 -18.16 -7.35
C ILE A 292 -8.71 -18.09 -6.22
N ASP A 293 -9.29 -19.21 -5.83
CA ASP A 293 -10.29 -19.28 -4.75
C ASP A 293 -9.68 -18.92 -3.40
N LYS A 294 -8.36 -19.12 -3.23
CA LYS A 294 -7.63 -18.79 -2.01
C LYS A 294 -7.62 -17.29 -1.68
N ILE A 295 -7.84 -16.45 -2.69
CA ILE A 295 -7.85 -14.99 -2.52
C ILE A 295 -9.26 -14.40 -2.46
N SER A 296 -10.29 -15.23 -2.59
CA SER A 296 -11.69 -14.78 -2.50
C SER A 296 -12.14 -14.60 -1.05
N PRO A 297 -12.83 -13.52 -0.70
CA PRO A 297 -13.19 -12.41 -1.57
C PRO A 297 -11.98 -11.52 -1.89
N VAL A 298 -11.87 -11.08 -3.16
CA VAL A 298 -10.78 -10.16 -3.58
C VAL A 298 -10.83 -8.86 -2.79
N CYS A 299 -12.03 -8.27 -2.70
CA CYS A 299 -12.28 -7.08 -1.89
C CYS A 299 -12.55 -7.49 -0.44
N THR A 300 -11.68 -7.09 0.47
CA THR A 300 -11.85 -7.38 1.91
C THR A 300 -13.12 -6.72 2.46
N PRO A 301 -14.05 -7.47 3.07
CA PRO A 301 -15.27 -6.91 3.64
C PRO A 301 -14.95 -5.84 4.70
N GLY A 302 -15.66 -4.70 4.62
CA GLY A 302 -15.46 -3.58 5.55
C GLY A 302 -14.20 -2.75 5.32
N ALA A 303 -13.39 -3.06 4.31
CA ALA A 303 -12.26 -2.24 3.92
C ALA A 303 -12.70 -0.87 3.36
N SER A 304 -11.79 0.12 3.35
CA SER A 304 -12.05 1.41 2.73
C SER A 304 -12.17 1.28 1.21
N ASP A 305 -12.78 2.27 0.57
CA ASP A 305 -12.89 2.34 -0.89
C ASP A 305 -11.52 2.24 -1.58
N THR A 306 -10.53 2.95 -1.07
CA THR A 306 -9.15 2.91 -1.58
C THR A 306 -8.50 1.54 -1.38
N ALA A 307 -8.75 0.88 -0.25
CA ALA A 307 -8.22 -0.47 0.00
C ALA A 307 -8.77 -1.47 -1.02
N ARG A 308 -10.10 -1.45 -1.26
CA ARG A 308 -10.74 -2.31 -2.27
C ARG A 308 -10.24 -2.03 -3.68
N PHE A 309 -10.04 -0.75 -4.02
CA PHE A 309 -9.45 -0.37 -5.30
C PHE A 309 -8.03 -0.93 -5.44
N ASP A 310 -7.18 -0.79 -4.40
CA ASP A 310 -5.83 -1.32 -4.36
C ASP A 310 -5.78 -2.84 -4.54
N GLU A 311 -6.71 -3.57 -3.89
CA GLU A 311 -6.82 -5.03 -3.98
C GLU A 311 -7.16 -5.50 -5.41
N VAL A 312 -8.10 -4.84 -6.07
CA VAL A 312 -8.45 -5.17 -7.47
C VAL A 312 -7.30 -4.81 -8.42
N LEU A 313 -6.66 -3.65 -8.23
CA LEU A 313 -5.50 -3.25 -9.03
C LEU A 313 -4.35 -4.25 -8.90
N GLU A 314 -4.10 -4.74 -7.69
CA GLU A 314 -3.08 -5.74 -7.42
C GLU A 314 -3.40 -7.07 -8.13
N LEU A 315 -4.64 -7.56 -8.04
CA LEU A 315 -5.09 -8.74 -8.76
C LEU A 315 -4.88 -8.62 -10.27
N LEU A 316 -5.31 -7.52 -10.88
CA LEU A 316 -5.16 -7.29 -12.32
C LEU A 316 -3.69 -7.26 -12.74
N HIS A 317 -2.84 -6.60 -11.94
CA HIS A 317 -1.42 -6.52 -12.23
C HIS A 317 -0.70 -7.86 -12.10
N LEU A 318 -0.93 -8.58 -11.01
CA LEU A 318 -0.34 -9.91 -10.78
C LEU A 318 -0.93 -10.96 -11.71
N GLY A 319 -2.16 -10.77 -12.16
CA GLY A 319 -2.82 -11.54 -13.20
C GLY A 319 -2.23 -11.33 -14.61
N GLY A 320 -1.22 -10.48 -14.76
CA GLY A 320 -0.42 -10.31 -15.98
C GLY A 320 -0.67 -9.03 -16.76
N ARG A 321 -1.52 -8.11 -16.28
CA ARG A 321 -1.69 -6.79 -16.91
C ARG A 321 -0.63 -5.80 -16.43
N SER A 322 -0.19 -4.89 -17.30
CA SER A 322 0.63 -3.78 -16.85
C SER A 322 -0.17 -2.86 -15.91
N LEU A 323 0.50 -2.16 -15.00
CA LEU A 323 -0.17 -1.20 -14.10
C LEU A 323 -0.93 -0.13 -14.89
N ALA A 324 -0.34 0.40 -15.97
CA ALA A 324 -0.99 1.41 -16.81
C ALA A 324 -2.30 0.86 -17.44
N HIS A 325 -2.27 -0.36 -17.98
CA HIS A 325 -3.46 -1.02 -18.52
C HIS A 325 -4.53 -1.20 -17.44
N SER A 326 -4.15 -1.73 -16.27
CA SER A 326 -5.07 -1.95 -15.15
C SER A 326 -5.72 -0.66 -14.67
N VAL A 327 -4.95 0.43 -14.54
CA VAL A 327 -5.48 1.74 -14.16
C VAL A 327 -6.47 2.28 -15.19
N LEU A 328 -6.16 2.17 -16.49
CA LEU A 328 -7.09 2.59 -17.54
C LEU A 328 -8.38 1.77 -17.57
N MET A 329 -8.32 0.48 -17.20
CA MET A 329 -9.54 -0.35 -17.05
C MET A 329 -10.38 0.10 -15.85
N MET A 330 -9.74 0.43 -14.72
CA MET A 330 -10.43 0.73 -13.47
C MET A 330 -10.92 2.19 -13.39
N ILE A 331 -10.26 3.09 -14.11
CA ILE A 331 -10.60 4.52 -14.16
C ILE A 331 -10.82 4.93 -15.62
N PRO A 332 -11.95 4.51 -16.23
CA PRO A 332 -12.23 4.87 -17.61
C PRO A 332 -12.51 6.37 -17.74
N GLU A 333 -12.04 6.95 -18.84
CA GLU A 333 -12.49 8.28 -19.25
C GLU A 333 -13.98 8.25 -19.61
N ALA A 334 -14.65 9.41 -19.59
CA ALA A 334 -16.02 9.55 -20.07
C ALA A 334 -16.05 9.37 -21.61
N TRP A 335 -16.12 8.15 -22.07
CA TRP A 335 -15.92 7.79 -23.49
C TRP A 335 -17.20 7.72 -24.33
N GLU A 336 -18.35 7.39 -23.72
CA GLU A 336 -19.59 7.11 -24.47
C GLU A 336 -20.06 8.25 -25.37
N ARG A 337 -19.98 9.49 -24.86
CA ARG A 337 -20.42 10.71 -25.59
C ARG A 337 -19.25 11.62 -25.97
N HIS A 338 -18.03 11.09 -26.00
CA HIS A 338 -16.84 11.87 -26.33
C HIS A 338 -16.58 11.82 -27.84
N GLU A 339 -17.10 12.80 -28.59
CA GLU A 339 -17.05 12.82 -30.07
C GLU A 339 -15.62 12.90 -30.62
N SER A 340 -14.71 13.57 -29.93
CA SER A 340 -13.31 13.80 -30.37
C SER A 340 -12.31 12.80 -29.77
N MET A 341 -12.77 11.74 -29.10
CA MET A 341 -11.86 10.73 -28.55
C MET A 341 -11.23 9.90 -29.68
N ASP A 342 -9.95 9.62 -29.54
CA ASP A 342 -9.23 8.71 -30.44
C ASP A 342 -9.95 7.35 -30.56
N PRO A 343 -10.14 6.82 -31.79
CA PRO A 343 -10.91 5.58 -32.00
C PRO A 343 -10.35 4.36 -31.26
N ALA A 344 -9.01 4.24 -31.13
CA ALA A 344 -8.39 3.11 -30.41
C ALA A 344 -8.67 3.20 -28.88
N ARG A 345 -8.63 4.40 -28.30
CA ARG A 345 -9.01 4.64 -26.91
C ARG A 345 -10.49 4.35 -26.66
N ARG A 346 -11.36 4.78 -27.56
CA ARG A 346 -12.79 4.49 -27.48
C ARG A 346 -13.05 2.97 -27.51
N ALA A 347 -12.41 2.26 -28.43
CA ALA A 347 -12.52 0.80 -28.53
C ALA A 347 -12.01 0.09 -27.27
N PHE A 348 -10.90 0.60 -26.67
CA PHE A 348 -10.35 0.09 -25.42
C PHE A 348 -11.39 0.20 -24.28
N TYR A 349 -11.97 1.38 -24.08
CA TYR A 349 -12.95 1.56 -23.01
C TYR A 349 -14.24 0.78 -23.28
N ALA A 350 -14.73 0.77 -24.51
CA ALA A 350 -15.92 -0.03 -24.86
C ALA A 350 -15.73 -1.54 -24.65
N TYR A 351 -14.49 -2.04 -24.79
CA TYR A 351 -14.18 -3.44 -24.52
C TYR A 351 -14.12 -3.76 -23.01
N HIS A 352 -13.67 -2.81 -22.20
CA HIS A 352 -13.44 -3.02 -20.77
C HIS A 352 -14.59 -2.55 -19.85
N SER A 353 -15.63 -1.88 -20.40
CA SER A 353 -16.78 -1.34 -19.64
C SER A 353 -17.88 -2.35 -19.35
#